data_72c243027929fbe3409733a41fc523d6
#
_entry.id   72c243027929fbe3409733a41fc523d6
#
_cell.length_a   1.000
_cell.length_b   1.000
_cell.length_c   1.000
_cell.angle_alpha   90.00
_cell.angle_beta   90.00
_cell.angle_gamma   90.00
#
_symmetry.space_group_name_H-M   'P 1'
#
loop_
_entity.id
_entity.type
_entity.pdbx_description
1 polymer ?
#
loop_
_entity_poly.entity_id
_entity_poly.type
_entity_poly.pdbx_seq_one_letter_code
_entity_poly.pdbx_strand_id
1 'polypeptide(L)'
;MLGARVIVVCGIWRSAARATVTWRSCDLGLPAVVFAYVKGAPMYGLKTESSFDAAHFLTDYHGKCENLHGHRWRVVAYLEQEELQTQGTHKDMVIDFADFKGALRDLTEGFDHSFVVEEGSLAPDTLACLEREGFSLSIVPFRTTAENLARYFYGKLADAGFPVSQVDVYETPNNCAIYRG
;
A
#
# COMPACT_ATOMS: atom_id res chain seq x y z
N MET A 1 -21.88 -37.74 -31.39
CA MET A 1 -20.82 -36.71 -31.21
C MET A 1 -21.46 -35.34 -31.47
N LEU A 2 -21.84 -34.63 -30.42
CA LEU A 2 -22.42 -33.30 -30.53
C LEU A 2 -21.33 -32.31 -30.16
N GLY A 3 -20.89 -31.53 -31.16
CA GLY A 3 -19.88 -30.51 -31.01
C GLY A 3 -20.44 -29.29 -30.27
N ALA A 4 -19.85 -28.92 -29.13
CA ALA A 4 -20.15 -27.69 -28.45
C ALA A 4 -19.61 -26.51 -29.28
N ARG A 5 -20.48 -25.62 -29.73
CA ARG A 5 -20.10 -24.33 -30.33
C ARG A 5 -19.89 -23.31 -29.21
N VAL A 6 -18.65 -22.87 -29.06
CA VAL A 6 -18.32 -21.75 -28.18
C VAL A 6 -18.53 -20.46 -28.97
N ILE A 7 -19.49 -19.64 -28.57
CA ILE A 7 -19.64 -18.28 -29.09
C ILE A 7 -18.94 -17.32 -28.10
N VAL A 8 -17.85 -16.71 -28.53
CA VAL A 8 -17.16 -15.66 -27.78
C VAL A 8 -17.81 -14.33 -28.18
N VAL A 9 -18.49 -13.69 -27.24
CA VAL A 9 -18.94 -12.30 -27.40
C VAL A 9 -17.90 -11.41 -26.75
N CYS A 10 -17.14 -10.68 -27.58
CA CYS A 10 -16.18 -9.69 -27.12
C CYS A 10 -16.94 -8.41 -26.74
N GLY A 11 -17.12 -8.15 -25.45
CA GLY A 11 -17.64 -6.89 -24.91
C GLY A 11 -16.50 -6.08 -24.33
N ILE A 12 -16.34 -4.83 -24.80
CA ILE A 12 -15.37 -3.88 -24.23
C ILE A 12 -15.91 -3.42 -22.87
N TRP A 13 -15.26 -3.84 -21.78
CA TRP A 13 -15.58 -3.36 -20.44
C TRP A 13 -14.41 -2.54 -19.87
N ARG A 14 -14.75 -1.31 -19.49
CA ARG A 14 -13.88 -0.45 -18.69
C ARG A 14 -14.13 -0.77 -17.19
N SER A 15 -13.06 -0.88 -16.42
CA SER A 15 -12.98 -1.00 -14.97
C SER A 15 -13.01 -2.41 -14.37
N ALA A 16 -12.10 -2.61 -13.41
CA ALA A 16 -11.90 -3.82 -12.64
C ALA A 16 -13.14 -4.16 -11.80
N ALA A 17 -13.93 -5.13 -12.28
CA ALA A 17 -14.95 -5.78 -11.49
C ALA A 17 -15.09 -7.23 -11.97
N ARG A 18 -15.26 -8.15 -11.04
CA ARG A 18 -15.56 -9.56 -11.32
C ARG A 18 -16.80 -9.64 -12.22
N ALA A 19 -16.62 -9.97 -13.48
CA ALA A 19 -17.74 -10.18 -14.38
C ALA A 19 -18.27 -11.60 -14.18
N THR A 20 -19.50 -11.72 -13.68
CA THR A 20 -20.24 -12.98 -13.67
C THR A 20 -21.04 -13.05 -14.96
N VAL A 21 -20.68 -13.96 -15.87
CA VAL A 21 -21.45 -14.20 -17.09
C VAL A 21 -22.38 -15.39 -16.85
N THR A 22 -23.69 -15.15 -16.84
CA THR A 22 -24.68 -16.21 -16.77
C THR A 22 -25.16 -16.56 -18.16
N TRP A 23 -25.00 -17.82 -18.56
CA TRP A 23 -25.56 -18.36 -19.80
C TRP A 23 -26.82 -19.14 -19.48
N ARG A 24 -27.87 -18.92 -20.28
CA ARG A 24 -29.03 -19.81 -20.26
C ARG A 24 -28.84 -20.88 -21.32
N SER A 25 -28.70 -22.12 -20.89
CA SER A 25 -28.82 -23.28 -21.78
C SER A 25 -30.28 -23.64 -21.93
N CYS A 26 -30.76 -23.79 -23.17
CA CYS A 26 -32.18 -24.08 -23.46
C CYS A 26 -32.57 -25.54 -23.20
N ASP A 27 -31.67 -26.46 -22.86
CA ASP A 27 -31.98 -27.88 -22.93
C ASP A 27 -32.03 -28.68 -21.62
N LEU A 28 -31.61 -28.12 -20.48
CA LEU A 28 -31.62 -28.89 -19.22
C LEU A 28 -31.98 -28.11 -17.96
N GLY A 29 -32.50 -26.91 -18.03
CA GLY A 29 -33.15 -26.21 -16.91
C GLY A 29 -32.24 -25.85 -15.72
N LEU A 30 -30.92 -26.11 -15.78
CA LEU A 30 -29.97 -25.77 -14.72
C LEU A 30 -29.02 -24.65 -15.18
N PRO A 31 -28.82 -23.60 -14.37
CA PRO A 31 -27.85 -22.57 -14.69
C PRO A 31 -26.43 -23.13 -14.55
N ALA A 32 -25.70 -23.24 -15.65
CA ALA A 32 -24.26 -23.49 -15.59
C ALA A 32 -23.55 -22.19 -15.21
N VAL A 33 -22.98 -22.15 -14.02
CA VAL A 33 -22.09 -21.06 -13.61
C VAL A 33 -20.68 -21.40 -14.11
N VAL A 34 -20.27 -20.79 -15.20
CA VAL A 34 -18.91 -20.91 -15.71
C VAL A 34 -18.10 -19.76 -15.09
N PHE A 35 -17.21 -20.08 -14.17
CA PHE A 35 -16.22 -19.13 -13.71
C PHE A 35 -15.13 -18.98 -14.79
N ALA A 36 -15.27 -17.96 -15.64
CA ALA A 36 -14.16 -17.56 -16.48
C ALA A 36 -13.14 -16.81 -15.61
N TYR A 37 -11.96 -17.38 -15.42
CA TYR A 37 -10.82 -16.68 -14.86
C TYR A 37 -10.35 -15.66 -15.92
N VAL A 38 -10.80 -14.41 -15.80
CA VAL A 38 -10.26 -13.33 -16.61
C VAL A 38 -8.87 -13.04 -16.05
N LYS A 39 -7.83 -13.49 -16.75
CA LYS A 39 -6.47 -13.02 -16.49
C LYS A 39 -6.52 -11.49 -16.58
N GLY A 40 -6.15 -10.80 -15.51
CA GLY A 40 -6.12 -9.32 -15.50
C GLY A 40 -5.35 -8.78 -16.71
N ALA A 41 -5.70 -7.58 -17.15
CA ALA A 41 -4.94 -6.90 -18.19
C ALA A 41 -3.46 -6.86 -17.80
N PRO A 42 -2.53 -6.87 -18.78
CA PRO A 42 -1.12 -6.73 -18.46
C PRO A 42 -0.90 -5.38 -17.75
N MET A 43 -0.15 -5.42 -16.64
CA MET A 43 0.13 -4.27 -15.81
C MET A 43 1.63 -4.00 -15.80
N TYR A 44 2.01 -2.72 -15.91
CA TYR A 44 3.37 -2.29 -15.63
C TYR A 44 3.50 -1.97 -14.16
N GLY A 45 4.50 -2.56 -13.49
CA GLY A 45 4.78 -2.35 -12.08
C GLY A 45 6.12 -1.65 -11.85
N LEU A 46 6.16 -0.67 -10.97
CA LEU A 46 7.40 -0.11 -10.44
C LEU A 46 7.49 -0.40 -8.95
N LYS A 47 8.71 -0.54 -8.46
CA LYS A 47 9.01 -0.73 -7.05
C LYS A 47 10.15 0.18 -6.63
N THR A 48 10.01 0.82 -5.47
CA THR A 48 11.11 1.52 -4.79
C THR A 48 11.06 1.24 -3.30
N GLU A 49 12.16 1.48 -2.60
CA GLU A 49 12.21 1.32 -1.15
C GLU A 49 13.03 2.42 -0.49
N SER A 50 12.69 2.68 0.78
CA SER A 50 13.41 3.57 1.68
C SER A 50 13.40 2.97 3.08
N SER A 51 14.27 3.47 3.97
CA SER A 51 14.34 3.03 5.37
C SER A 51 14.50 4.23 6.27
N PHE A 52 14.04 4.09 7.51
CA PHE A 52 14.25 5.06 8.59
C PHE A 52 14.44 4.34 9.93
N ASP A 53 15.18 4.94 10.83
CA ASP A 53 15.39 4.43 12.18
C ASP A 53 14.51 5.24 13.15
N ALA A 54 13.58 4.59 13.83
CA ALA A 54 12.66 5.28 14.74
C ALA A 54 12.27 4.42 15.93
N ALA A 55 12.08 5.10 17.07
CA ALA A 55 11.50 4.50 18.26
C ALA A 55 9.97 4.59 18.24
N HIS A 56 9.30 3.67 18.89
CA HIS A 56 7.86 3.69 19.11
C HIS A 56 7.45 2.83 20.31
N PHE A 57 6.17 2.82 20.64
CA PHE A 57 5.54 1.89 21.56
C PHE A 57 4.07 1.70 21.15
N LEU A 58 3.43 0.63 21.64
CA LEU A 58 2.02 0.38 21.38
C LEU A 58 1.18 0.68 22.63
N THR A 59 0.30 1.67 22.51
CA THR A 59 -0.67 2.04 23.55
C THR A 59 -1.66 0.89 23.79
N ASP A 60 -2.07 0.68 25.03
CA ASP A 60 -3.06 -0.34 25.43
C ASP A 60 -2.76 -1.75 24.88
N TYR A 61 -1.49 -2.11 24.84
CA TYR A 61 -1.02 -3.40 24.40
C TYR A 61 -0.46 -4.22 25.56
N HIS A 62 -0.86 -5.49 25.65
CA HIS A 62 -0.43 -6.41 26.70
C HIS A 62 0.70 -7.31 26.18
N GLY A 63 1.89 -6.76 26.02
CA GLY A 63 3.07 -7.48 25.55
C GLY A 63 4.31 -6.58 25.50
N LYS A 64 5.42 -7.13 25.01
CA LYS A 64 6.71 -6.42 25.02
C LYS A 64 6.70 -5.08 24.30
N CYS A 65 5.90 -4.96 23.24
CA CYS A 65 5.85 -3.75 22.42
C CYS A 65 5.09 -2.59 23.10
N GLU A 66 4.51 -2.75 24.31
CA GLU A 66 4.04 -1.64 25.13
C GLU A 66 5.19 -0.77 25.66
N ASN A 67 6.39 -1.35 25.73
CA ASN A 67 7.57 -0.61 26.16
C ASN A 67 8.19 0.14 24.98
N LEU A 68 8.80 1.28 25.27
CA LEU A 68 9.55 2.05 24.30
C LEU A 68 10.69 1.21 23.72
N HIS A 69 10.71 1.07 22.41
CA HIS A 69 11.74 0.35 21.66
C HIS A 69 11.89 0.94 20.25
N GLY A 70 12.81 0.46 19.46
CA GLY A 70 13.05 1.00 18.13
C GLY A 70 13.36 -0.07 17.09
N HIS A 71 13.14 0.32 15.84
CA HIS A 71 13.40 -0.51 14.67
C HIS A 71 14.09 0.29 13.58
N ARG A 72 14.80 -0.43 12.72
CA ARG A 72 15.11 0.03 11.38
C ARG A 72 13.97 -0.37 10.47
N TRP A 73 13.03 0.55 10.31
CA TRP A 73 11.89 0.40 9.44
C TRP A 73 12.31 0.40 7.97
N ARG A 74 11.76 -0.51 7.18
CA ARG A 74 11.93 -0.50 5.73
C ARG A 74 10.56 -0.41 5.06
N VAL A 75 10.39 0.59 4.24
CA VAL A 75 9.15 0.84 3.48
C VAL A 75 9.41 0.52 2.02
N VAL A 76 8.57 -0.33 1.44
CA VAL A 76 8.61 -0.69 0.03
C VAL A 76 7.30 -0.28 -0.60
N ALA A 77 7.35 0.58 -1.60
CA ALA A 77 6.17 1.04 -2.32
C ALA A 77 6.14 0.48 -3.75
N TYR A 78 4.94 0.14 -4.20
CA TYR A 78 4.66 -0.40 -5.52
C TYR A 78 3.64 0.47 -6.24
N LEU A 79 3.93 0.75 -7.51
CA LEU A 79 3.00 1.40 -8.43
C LEU A 79 2.58 0.39 -9.48
N GLU A 80 1.32 0.46 -9.94
CA GLU A 80 0.83 -0.34 -11.05
C GLU A 80 -0.02 0.50 -11.99
N GLN A 81 0.17 0.30 -13.30
CA GLN A 81 -0.58 1.00 -14.33
C GLN A 81 -0.73 0.15 -15.59
N GLU A 82 -1.90 0.20 -16.24
CA GLU A 82 -2.17 -0.56 -17.47
C GLU A 82 -1.44 0.02 -18.69
N GLU A 83 -1.30 1.35 -18.74
CA GLU A 83 -0.76 2.08 -19.89
C GLU A 83 0.46 2.91 -19.49
N LEU A 84 1.44 2.99 -20.37
CA LEU A 84 2.58 3.89 -20.25
C LEU A 84 2.22 5.29 -20.79
N GLN A 85 2.96 6.29 -20.37
CA GLN A 85 2.83 7.64 -20.91
C GLN A 85 3.15 7.65 -22.42
N THR A 86 2.32 8.33 -23.21
CA THR A 86 2.43 8.31 -24.67
C THR A 86 3.23 9.47 -25.25
N GLN A 87 3.50 10.50 -24.43
CA GLN A 87 4.12 11.75 -24.87
C GLN A 87 5.05 12.33 -23.78
N GLY A 88 5.84 13.32 -24.20
CA GLY A 88 6.73 14.06 -23.30
C GLY A 88 8.01 13.33 -22.94
N THR A 89 8.72 13.87 -21.96
CA THR A 89 10.02 13.34 -21.50
C THR A 89 9.90 11.94 -20.89
N HIS A 90 8.75 11.62 -20.30
CA HIS A 90 8.49 10.33 -19.64
C HIS A 90 7.74 9.35 -20.54
N LYS A 91 7.78 9.56 -21.88
CA LYS A 91 7.20 8.63 -22.85
C LYS A 91 7.73 7.21 -22.60
N ASP A 92 6.80 6.24 -22.68
CA ASP A 92 7.05 4.82 -22.47
C ASP A 92 7.46 4.47 -21.01
N MET A 93 7.12 5.33 -20.04
CA MET A 93 7.31 5.11 -18.58
C MET A 93 5.96 5.12 -17.86
N VAL A 94 5.88 4.44 -16.73
CA VAL A 94 4.82 4.63 -15.73
C VAL A 94 5.02 6.01 -15.09
N ILE A 95 6.21 6.23 -14.55
CA ILE A 95 6.68 7.50 -13.98
C ILE A 95 8.21 7.46 -13.92
N ASP A 96 8.86 8.60 -13.70
CA ASP A 96 10.30 8.65 -13.45
C ASP A 96 10.64 8.00 -12.08
N PHE A 97 11.65 7.14 -12.05
CA PHE A 97 12.12 6.50 -10.83
C PHE A 97 12.68 7.50 -9.82
N ALA A 98 13.27 8.61 -10.28
CA ALA A 98 13.81 9.63 -9.38
C ALA A 98 12.68 10.33 -8.61
N ASP A 99 11.56 10.63 -9.29
CA ASP A 99 10.38 11.25 -8.67
C ASP A 99 9.76 10.32 -7.64
N PHE A 100 9.56 9.05 -8.00
CA PHE A 100 8.98 8.07 -7.10
C PHE A 100 9.86 7.78 -5.87
N LYS A 101 11.16 7.58 -6.10
CA LYS A 101 12.14 7.37 -5.03
C LYS A 101 12.27 8.61 -4.15
N GLY A 102 12.26 9.82 -4.74
CA GLY A 102 12.30 11.09 -4.03
C GLY A 102 11.11 11.23 -3.10
N ALA A 103 9.90 11.02 -3.60
CA ALA A 103 8.67 11.11 -2.82
C ALA A 103 8.65 10.14 -1.62
N LEU A 104 9.04 8.88 -1.83
CA LEU A 104 9.11 7.91 -0.73
C LEU A 104 10.17 8.28 0.30
N ARG A 105 11.36 8.71 -0.15
CA ARG A 105 12.43 9.16 0.74
C ARG A 105 11.98 10.35 1.59
N ASP A 106 11.40 11.37 0.99
CA ASP A 106 10.97 12.58 1.70
C ASP A 106 9.90 12.27 2.76
N LEU A 107 9.02 11.29 2.50
CA LEU A 107 8.06 10.79 3.49
C LEU A 107 8.74 10.05 4.64
N THR A 108 9.74 9.21 4.35
CA THR A 108 10.45 8.44 5.39
C THR A 108 11.41 9.30 6.21
N GLU A 109 12.01 10.33 5.60
CA GLU A 109 12.87 11.31 6.27
C GLU A 109 12.17 11.99 7.44
N GLY A 110 10.84 12.23 7.31
CA GLY A 110 10.04 12.82 8.39
C GLY A 110 9.90 11.95 9.63
N PHE A 111 10.28 10.69 9.55
CA PHE A 111 10.27 9.74 10.68
C PHE A 111 11.69 9.37 11.14
N ASP A 112 12.70 9.67 10.33
CA ASP A 112 14.06 9.21 10.63
C ASP A 112 14.63 9.86 11.88
N HIS A 113 15.26 9.05 12.74
CA HIS A 113 15.81 9.44 14.04
C HIS A 113 14.79 10.15 14.93
N SER A 114 13.52 9.72 14.91
CA SER A 114 12.44 10.27 15.72
C SER A 114 11.84 9.25 16.67
N PHE A 115 11.07 9.75 17.63
CA PHE A 115 10.15 8.96 18.43
C PHE A 115 8.74 9.13 17.84
N VAL A 116 8.21 8.07 17.23
CA VAL A 116 6.86 8.04 16.64
C VAL A 116 5.85 7.77 17.74
N VAL A 117 4.95 8.73 17.95
CA VAL A 117 3.98 8.73 19.07
C VAL A 117 2.57 8.84 18.51
N GLU A 118 1.68 7.98 18.97
CA GLU A 118 0.24 8.13 18.74
C GLU A 118 -0.27 9.37 19.49
N GLU A 119 -1.03 10.22 18.83
CA GLU A 119 -1.64 11.40 19.43
C GLU A 119 -2.48 11.02 20.66
N GLY A 120 -2.24 11.69 21.81
CA GLY A 120 -2.94 11.45 23.07
C GLY A 120 -2.46 10.20 23.85
N SER A 121 -1.48 9.46 23.36
CA SER A 121 -0.96 8.25 24.06
C SER A 121 -0.03 8.55 25.23
N LEU A 122 0.59 9.73 25.25
CA LEU A 122 1.41 10.21 26.35
C LEU A 122 0.74 11.38 27.06
N ALA A 123 1.01 11.50 28.37
CA ALA A 123 0.57 12.66 29.14
C ALA A 123 1.19 13.94 28.55
N PRO A 124 0.45 15.08 28.53
CA PRO A 124 0.96 16.35 28.00
C PRO A 124 2.27 16.80 28.62
N ASP A 125 2.46 16.59 29.93
CA ASP A 125 3.70 16.94 30.64
C ASP A 125 4.88 16.10 30.16
N THR A 126 4.65 14.83 29.81
CA THR A 126 5.70 13.95 29.27
C THR A 126 6.14 14.42 27.89
N LEU A 127 5.17 14.74 27.00
CA LEU A 127 5.49 15.31 25.68
C LEU A 127 6.27 16.61 25.81
N ALA A 128 5.80 17.54 26.65
CA ALA A 128 6.48 18.81 26.88
C ALA A 128 7.90 18.64 27.46
N CYS A 129 8.14 17.61 28.28
CA CYS A 129 9.48 17.27 28.75
C CYS A 129 10.38 16.78 27.61
N LEU A 130 9.91 15.87 26.76
CA LEU A 130 10.69 15.35 25.64
C LEU A 130 11.04 16.46 24.64
N GLU A 131 10.10 17.33 24.32
CA GLU A 131 10.34 18.49 23.45
C GLU A 131 11.38 19.45 24.05
N ARG A 132 11.29 19.74 25.36
CA ARG A 132 12.25 20.62 26.06
C ARG A 132 13.66 20.03 26.10
N GLU A 133 13.77 18.69 26.15
CA GLU A 133 15.06 17.99 26.08
C GLU A 133 15.60 17.89 24.64
N GLY A 134 14.82 18.35 23.64
CA GLY A 134 15.24 18.40 22.23
C GLY A 134 15.07 17.08 21.47
N PHE A 135 14.23 16.16 21.95
CA PHE A 135 13.92 14.93 21.20
C PHE A 135 13.07 15.25 19.99
N SER A 136 13.39 14.58 18.87
CA SER A 136 12.55 14.61 17.66
C SER A 136 11.31 13.75 17.86
N LEU A 137 10.11 14.33 17.76
CA LEU A 137 8.84 13.65 17.93
C LEU A 137 8.06 13.67 16.62
N SER A 138 7.62 12.48 16.15
CA SER A 138 6.71 12.32 15.01
C SER A 138 5.36 11.90 15.54
N ILE A 139 4.48 12.87 15.80
CA ILE A 139 3.12 12.61 16.31
C ILE A 139 2.20 12.23 15.17
N VAL A 140 1.54 11.07 15.29
CA VAL A 140 0.62 10.52 14.28
C VAL A 140 -0.77 10.29 14.88
N PRO A 141 -1.85 10.47 14.11
CA PRO A 141 -3.23 10.31 14.59
C PRO A 141 -3.69 8.84 14.61
N PHE A 142 -2.77 7.91 14.79
CA PHE A 142 -3.04 6.49 14.80
C PHE A 142 -2.01 5.72 15.63
N ARG A 143 -2.40 4.54 16.09
CA ARG A 143 -1.50 3.62 16.79
C ARG A 143 -0.33 3.22 15.90
N THR A 144 0.87 3.26 16.42
CA THR A 144 2.14 3.13 15.69
C THR A 144 2.46 1.69 15.28
N THR A 145 1.47 0.96 14.75
CA THR A 145 1.64 -0.39 14.19
C THR A 145 2.16 -0.34 12.76
N ALA A 146 2.83 -1.39 12.33
CA ALA A 146 3.33 -1.52 10.95
C ALA A 146 2.18 -1.42 9.91
N GLU A 147 0.98 -1.94 10.25
CA GLU A 147 -0.22 -1.88 9.40
C GLU A 147 -0.70 -0.44 9.18
N ASN A 148 -0.75 0.35 10.25
CA ASN A 148 -1.15 1.74 10.17
C ASN A 148 -0.11 2.60 9.44
N LEU A 149 1.17 2.33 9.64
CA LEU A 149 2.25 2.96 8.88
C LEU A 149 2.16 2.61 7.39
N ALA A 150 1.89 1.34 7.05
CA ALA A 150 1.72 0.94 5.64
C ALA A 150 0.55 1.69 4.98
N ARG A 151 -0.59 1.79 5.66
CA ARG A 151 -1.74 2.58 5.20
C ARG A 151 -1.41 4.07 5.08
N TYR A 152 -0.67 4.62 6.02
CA TYR A 152 -0.26 6.03 6.01
C TYR A 152 0.62 6.35 4.80
N PHE A 153 1.69 5.59 4.57
CA PHE A 153 2.57 5.79 3.42
C PHE A 153 1.84 5.59 2.10
N TYR A 154 0.95 4.59 2.02
CA TYR A 154 0.09 4.40 0.85
C TYR A 154 -0.75 5.65 0.57
N GLY A 155 -1.48 6.16 1.57
CA GLY A 155 -2.33 7.34 1.42
C GLY A 155 -1.53 8.57 1.00
N LYS A 156 -0.37 8.82 1.61
CA LYS A 156 0.48 9.96 1.27
C LYS A 156 1.00 9.93 -0.17
N LEU A 157 1.41 8.75 -0.65
CA LEU A 157 1.83 8.59 -2.04
C LEU A 157 0.65 8.72 -3.01
N ALA A 158 -0.51 8.17 -2.68
CA ALA A 158 -1.72 8.29 -3.48
C ALA A 158 -2.21 9.76 -3.55
N ASP A 159 -2.21 10.48 -2.43
CA ASP A 159 -2.53 11.92 -2.35
C ASP A 159 -1.56 12.78 -3.19
N ALA A 160 -0.31 12.34 -3.32
CA ALA A 160 0.69 12.96 -4.19
C ALA A 160 0.51 12.61 -5.68
N GLY A 161 -0.51 11.80 -6.03
CA GLY A 161 -0.87 11.45 -7.40
C GLY A 161 -0.15 10.24 -7.98
N PHE A 162 0.55 9.45 -7.17
CA PHE A 162 1.17 8.21 -7.64
C PHE A 162 0.13 7.09 -7.76
N PRO A 163 0.17 6.25 -8.82
CA PRO A 163 -0.72 5.09 -8.98
C PRO A 163 -0.28 3.92 -8.08
N VAL A 164 -0.37 4.14 -6.75
CA VAL A 164 0.08 3.18 -5.74
C VAL A 164 -0.84 1.97 -5.72
N SER A 165 -0.28 0.77 -5.81
CA SER A 165 -1.01 -0.50 -5.68
C SER A 165 -0.79 -1.17 -4.33
N GLN A 166 0.40 -1.00 -3.75
CA GLN A 166 0.77 -1.64 -2.50
C GLN A 166 1.87 -0.87 -1.77
N VAL A 167 1.82 -0.91 -0.44
CA VAL A 167 2.95 -0.54 0.42
C VAL A 167 3.19 -1.63 1.45
N ASP A 168 4.45 -2.04 1.57
CA ASP A 168 4.93 -2.98 2.57
C ASP A 168 5.77 -2.22 3.61
N VAL A 169 5.48 -2.40 4.89
CA VAL A 169 6.28 -1.85 5.99
C VAL A 169 6.85 -3.00 6.81
N TYR A 170 8.17 -3.09 6.79
CA TYR A 170 8.93 -4.06 7.57
C TYR A 170 9.35 -3.41 8.88
N GLU A 171 8.86 -3.93 9.99
CA GLU A 171 9.31 -3.60 11.34
C GLU A 171 10.63 -4.30 11.66
N THR A 172 10.75 -5.55 11.19
CA THR A 172 11.97 -6.37 11.27
C THR A 172 12.19 -7.06 9.92
N PRO A 173 13.37 -7.66 9.67
CA PRO A 173 13.60 -8.41 8.42
C PRO A 173 12.57 -9.51 8.14
N ASN A 174 11.90 -10.03 9.18
CA ASN A 174 11.00 -11.18 9.08
C ASN A 174 9.51 -10.80 9.27
N ASN A 175 9.21 -9.60 9.75
CA ASN A 175 7.85 -9.16 10.03
C ASN A 175 7.49 -7.96 9.15
N CYS A 176 6.46 -8.11 8.36
CA CYS A 176 6.03 -7.12 7.38
C CYS A 176 4.52 -6.99 7.39
N ALA A 177 4.03 -5.77 7.48
CA ALA A 177 2.64 -5.43 7.19
C ALA A 177 2.50 -4.97 5.74
N ILE A 178 1.42 -5.38 5.09
CA ILE A 178 1.14 -5.09 3.67
C ILE A 178 -0.22 -4.40 3.58
N TYR A 179 -0.24 -3.24 2.96
CA TYR A 179 -1.47 -2.53 2.64
C TYR A 179 -1.67 -2.43 1.13
N ARG A 180 -2.89 -2.74 0.65
CA ARG A 180 -3.35 -2.60 -0.73
C ARG A 180 -4.66 -1.82 -0.72
N GLY A 181 -4.81 -0.86 -1.61
CA GLY A 181 -6.00 -0.04 -1.74
C GLY A 181 -6.57 -0.04 -3.15
#